data_4c2426457e62d2e4daaf86635c7ceed5
#
_entry.id   4c2426457e62d2e4daaf86635c7ceed5
#
_cell.length_a   1.000
_cell.length_b   1.000
_cell.length_c   1.000
_cell.angle_alpha   90.00
_cell.angle_beta   90.00
_cell.angle_gamma   90.00
#
_symmetry.space_group_name_H-M   'P 1'
#
loop_
_entity.id
_entity.type
_entity.pdbx_description
1 polymer ?
#
loop_
_entity_poly.entity_id
_entity_poly.type
_entity_poly.pdbx_seq_one_letter_code
_entity_poly.pdbx_strand_id
1 'polypeptide(L)'
;MATNEQFKIKLEKGKAGEYAVIQALSQITEVKDLTNYDDFKGYQQKGLDFEFLNRKTNTWDRGDAKANIMESGLTFMELYKANGKLGWFNTTKSDWIFCYSVYTKSIYYYSINEMRGYIDNRLKDRSIKTSHLKSGDIGVWLPVDKNPLIEKFA
;
A
#
# COMPACT_ATOMS: atom_id res chain seq x y z
N MET A 1 20.13 9.64 -8.27
CA MET A 1 19.50 10.49 -7.25
C MET A 1 18.36 11.26 -7.88
N ALA A 2 17.17 11.23 -7.27
CA ALA A 2 16.01 11.95 -7.79
C ALA A 2 16.23 13.47 -7.64
N THR A 3 15.76 14.25 -8.62
CA THR A 3 15.77 15.71 -8.52
C THR A 3 14.78 16.17 -7.47
N ASN A 4 14.93 17.40 -6.95
CA ASN A 4 13.99 18.00 -6.00
C ASN A 4 12.56 18.04 -6.57
N GLU A 5 12.42 18.28 -7.87
CA GLU A 5 11.14 18.33 -8.56
C GLU A 5 10.50 16.93 -8.62
N GLN A 6 11.27 15.89 -8.95
CA GLN A 6 10.78 14.51 -8.94
C GLN A 6 10.37 14.05 -7.55
N PHE A 7 11.10 14.47 -6.52
CA PHE A 7 10.75 14.19 -5.13
C PHE A 7 9.42 14.84 -4.73
N LYS A 8 9.21 16.11 -5.12
CA LYS A 8 7.94 16.81 -4.89
C LYS A 8 6.77 16.12 -5.56
N ILE A 9 6.93 15.68 -6.81
CA ILE A 9 5.89 14.96 -7.57
C ILE A 9 5.52 13.65 -6.84
N LYS A 10 6.50 12.88 -6.39
CA LYS A 10 6.24 11.65 -5.62
C LYS A 10 5.52 11.92 -4.31
N LEU A 11 5.92 12.98 -3.60
CA LEU A 11 5.29 13.38 -2.34
C LEU A 11 3.83 13.81 -2.54
N GLU A 12 3.56 14.57 -3.60
CA GLU A 12 2.19 15.00 -3.95
C GLU A 12 1.29 13.81 -4.32
N LYS A 13 1.82 12.84 -5.07
CA LYS A 13 1.09 11.59 -5.39
C LYS A 13 0.75 10.81 -4.13
N GLY A 14 1.71 10.68 -3.20
CA GLY A 14 1.50 10.00 -1.93
C GLY A 14 0.40 10.65 -1.11
N LYS A 15 0.43 11.98 -0.97
CA LYS A 15 -0.59 12.75 -0.25
C LYS A 15 -1.96 12.65 -0.91
N ALA A 16 -2.02 12.70 -2.24
CA ALA A 16 -3.28 12.56 -2.97
C ALA A 16 -3.90 11.18 -2.74
N GLY A 17 -3.08 10.13 -2.71
CA GLY A 17 -3.54 8.77 -2.40
C GLY A 17 -4.09 8.65 -0.99
N GLU A 18 -3.37 9.14 0.01
CA GLU A 18 -3.83 9.17 1.40
C GLU A 18 -5.15 9.93 1.54
N TYR A 19 -5.23 11.12 0.95
CA TYR A 19 -6.44 11.94 0.99
C TYR A 19 -7.63 11.22 0.36
N ALA A 20 -7.45 10.65 -0.83
CA ALA A 20 -8.51 9.95 -1.54
C ALA A 20 -9.04 8.75 -0.73
N VAL A 21 -8.16 7.97 -0.13
CA VAL A 21 -8.53 6.80 0.69
C VAL A 21 -9.27 7.23 1.95
N ILE A 22 -8.76 8.21 2.68
CA ILE A 22 -9.38 8.71 3.91
C ILE A 22 -10.75 9.30 3.61
N GLN A 23 -10.90 10.08 2.53
CA GLN A 23 -12.18 10.65 2.12
C GLN A 23 -13.21 9.55 1.80
N ALA A 24 -12.81 8.55 1.04
CA ALA A 24 -13.70 7.45 0.66
C ALA A 24 -14.15 6.63 1.88
N LEU A 25 -13.22 6.28 2.77
CA LEU A 25 -13.52 5.56 4.00
C LEU A 25 -14.41 6.37 4.95
N SER A 26 -14.16 7.67 5.07
CA SER A 26 -14.91 8.55 5.98
C SER A 26 -16.39 8.65 5.62
N GLN A 27 -16.79 8.30 4.40
CA GLN A 27 -18.17 8.28 3.98
C GLN A 27 -18.95 7.06 4.51
N ILE A 28 -18.25 6.00 4.89
CA ILE A 28 -18.88 4.74 5.30
C ILE A 28 -18.53 4.31 6.72
N THR A 29 -17.50 4.90 7.33
CA THR A 29 -17.08 4.55 8.69
C THR A 29 -16.29 5.69 9.34
N GLU A 30 -15.96 5.51 10.62
CA GLU A 30 -15.11 6.43 11.36
C GLU A 30 -13.64 6.19 11.00
N VAL A 31 -12.91 7.28 10.76
CA VAL A 31 -11.49 7.26 10.39
C VAL A 31 -10.71 8.20 11.28
N LYS A 32 -9.54 7.75 11.72
CA LYS A 32 -8.58 8.55 12.48
C LYS A 32 -7.31 8.69 11.64
N ASP A 33 -7.05 9.91 11.18
CA ASP A 33 -5.87 10.24 10.38
C ASP A 33 -4.66 10.40 11.31
N LEU A 34 -3.70 9.47 11.22
CA LEU A 34 -2.51 9.46 12.07
C LEU A 34 -1.45 10.46 11.61
N THR A 35 -1.56 11.01 10.41
CA THR A 35 -0.61 11.98 9.89
C THR A 35 -0.68 13.34 10.60
N ASN A 36 -1.76 13.60 11.34
CA ASN A 36 -1.99 14.84 12.09
C ASN A 36 -1.52 14.77 13.55
N TYR A 37 -0.86 13.68 13.95
CA TYR A 37 -0.40 13.49 15.33
C TYR A 37 1.09 13.80 15.46
N ASP A 38 1.49 14.25 16.67
CA ASP A 38 2.88 14.58 16.97
C ASP A 38 3.84 13.40 16.79
N ASP A 39 3.34 12.18 16.94
CA ASP A 39 4.11 10.93 16.75
C ASP A 39 4.06 10.40 15.31
N PHE A 40 3.83 11.27 14.34
CA PHE A 40 3.72 10.87 12.93
C PHE A 40 4.92 10.06 12.43
N LYS A 41 6.15 10.43 12.81
CA LYS A 41 7.35 9.67 12.42
C LYS A 41 7.31 8.22 12.92
N GLY A 42 6.83 8.01 14.15
CA GLY A 42 6.67 6.66 14.69
C GLY A 42 5.66 5.84 13.90
N TYR A 43 4.52 6.43 13.55
CA TYR A 43 3.50 5.78 12.72
C TYR A 43 4.02 5.52 11.31
N GLN A 44 4.73 6.46 10.72
CA GLN A 44 5.31 6.31 9.39
C GLN A 44 6.32 5.16 9.32
N GLN A 45 7.18 5.01 10.34
CA GLN A 45 8.14 3.91 10.42
C GLN A 45 7.46 2.54 10.51
N LYS A 46 6.26 2.48 11.11
CA LYS A 46 5.45 1.27 11.20
C LYS A 46 4.60 1.02 9.94
N GLY A 47 4.60 1.97 8.99
CA GLY A 47 3.75 1.91 7.81
C GLY A 47 2.28 2.11 8.16
N LEU A 48 1.98 3.08 9.02
CA LEU A 48 0.62 3.38 9.49
C LEU A 48 0.25 4.80 9.09
N ASP A 49 -0.75 4.96 8.21
CA ASP A 49 -1.26 6.27 7.81
C ASP A 49 -2.53 6.65 8.57
N PHE A 50 -3.38 5.68 8.87
CA PHE A 50 -4.67 5.93 9.52
C PHE A 50 -5.20 4.69 10.23
N GLU A 51 -6.20 4.89 11.09
CA GLU A 51 -7.01 3.82 11.68
C GLU A 51 -8.45 4.03 11.25
N PHE A 52 -9.20 2.96 11.08
CA PHE A 52 -10.61 3.02 10.74
C PHE A 52 -11.41 1.95 11.47
N LEU A 53 -12.68 2.23 11.72
CA LEU A 53 -13.59 1.26 12.34
C LEU A 53 -14.08 0.29 11.27
N ASN A 54 -13.64 -0.96 11.36
CA ASN A 54 -14.09 -2.02 10.48
C ASN A 54 -15.47 -2.48 10.94
N ARG A 55 -16.51 -2.16 10.17
CA ARG A 55 -17.89 -2.44 10.53
C ARG A 55 -18.26 -3.93 10.52
N LYS A 56 -17.51 -4.75 9.78
CA LYS A 56 -17.73 -6.21 9.74
C LYS A 56 -17.30 -6.89 11.03
N THR A 57 -16.20 -6.43 11.62
CA THR A 57 -15.61 -7.02 12.82
C THR A 57 -15.84 -6.17 14.07
N ASN A 58 -16.28 -4.93 13.91
CA ASN A 58 -16.44 -3.94 14.96
C ASN A 58 -15.11 -3.68 15.71
N THR A 59 -14.00 -3.70 14.97
CA THR A 59 -12.65 -3.43 15.49
C THR A 59 -12.04 -2.25 14.76
N TRP A 60 -11.13 -1.54 15.47
CA TRP A 60 -10.32 -0.50 14.86
C TRP A 60 -9.12 -1.17 14.16
N ASP A 61 -9.11 -1.10 12.85
CA ASP A 61 -8.05 -1.64 12.03
C ASP A 61 -7.12 -0.53 11.55
N ARG A 62 -5.90 -0.90 11.19
CA ARG A 62 -4.86 0.01 10.73
C ARG A 62 -4.71 -0.08 9.22
N GLY A 63 -4.58 1.08 8.60
CA GLY A 63 -4.44 1.18 7.15
C GLY A 63 -3.22 1.98 6.73
N ASP A 64 -2.67 1.60 5.59
CA ASP A 64 -1.62 2.32 4.89
C ASP A 64 -2.07 2.54 3.45
N ALA A 65 -1.94 3.76 2.96
CA ALA A 65 -2.34 4.11 1.60
C ALA A 65 -1.10 4.23 0.70
N LYS A 66 -1.16 3.59 -0.46
CA LYS A 66 -0.08 3.59 -1.45
C LYS A 66 -0.61 4.07 -2.79
N ALA A 67 -0.05 5.15 -3.32
CA ALA A 67 -0.35 5.62 -4.67
C ALA A 67 0.59 4.91 -5.68
N ASN A 68 0.53 3.60 -5.72
CA ASN A 68 1.51 2.76 -6.40
C ASN A 68 0.94 1.88 -7.52
N ILE A 69 -0.26 2.19 -8.00
CA ILE A 69 -0.82 1.49 -9.15
C ILE A 69 -0.32 2.16 -10.42
N MET A 70 0.34 1.38 -11.27
CA MET A 70 0.86 1.85 -12.55
C MET A 70 -0.28 2.03 -13.57
N GLU A 71 -0.04 2.77 -14.63
CA GLU A 71 -1.01 2.95 -15.72
C GLU A 71 -1.47 1.60 -16.28
N SER A 72 -0.59 0.59 -16.29
CA SER A 72 -0.87 -0.77 -16.72
C SER A 72 -1.83 -1.54 -15.80
N GLY A 73 -2.16 -1.00 -14.62
CA GLY A 73 -2.98 -1.70 -13.62
C GLY A 73 -2.20 -2.64 -12.71
N LEU A 74 -0.87 -2.60 -12.75
CA LEU A 74 -0.01 -3.40 -11.87
C LEU A 74 0.37 -2.60 -10.64
N THR A 75 0.45 -3.26 -9.49
CA THR A 75 0.97 -2.71 -8.24
C THR A 75 2.19 -3.50 -7.79
N PHE A 76 3.18 -2.83 -7.20
CA PHE A 76 4.43 -3.42 -6.77
C PHE A 76 4.45 -3.62 -5.26
N MET A 77 4.65 -4.85 -4.81
CA MET A 77 4.87 -5.19 -3.41
C MET A 77 6.38 -5.29 -3.17
N GLU A 78 6.96 -4.28 -2.53
CA GLU A 78 8.39 -4.25 -2.24
C GLU A 78 8.72 -5.21 -1.10
N LEU A 79 9.44 -6.29 -1.43
CA LEU A 79 9.87 -7.30 -0.47
C LEU A 79 11.21 -6.95 0.17
N TYR A 80 12.15 -6.46 -0.63
CA TYR A 80 13.50 -6.09 -0.19
C TYR A 80 13.91 -4.78 -0.84
N LYS A 81 14.61 -3.96 -0.08
CA LYS A 81 15.26 -2.76 -0.59
C LYS A 81 16.58 -3.12 -1.29
N ALA A 82 17.10 -2.21 -2.11
CA ALA A 82 18.37 -2.37 -2.81
C ALA A 82 19.54 -2.71 -1.87
N ASN A 83 19.49 -2.23 -0.62
CA ASN A 83 20.53 -2.50 0.38
C ASN A 83 20.39 -3.85 1.10
N GLY A 84 19.42 -4.68 0.69
CA GLY A 84 19.14 -5.99 1.28
C GLY A 84 18.24 -5.96 2.50
N LYS A 85 17.86 -4.80 3.01
CA LYS A 85 16.91 -4.69 4.12
C LYS A 85 15.50 -5.02 3.64
N LEU A 86 14.62 -5.39 4.56
CA LEU A 86 13.22 -5.69 4.26
C LEU A 86 12.50 -4.46 3.69
N GLY A 87 11.72 -4.67 2.64
CA GLY A 87 10.87 -3.64 2.04
C GLY A 87 9.58 -3.41 2.83
N TRP A 88 8.82 -2.39 2.44
CA TRP A 88 7.61 -1.98 3.16
C TRP A 88 6.58 -3.10 3.29
N PHE A 89 6.47 -3.96 2.28
CA PHE A 89 5.50 -5.06 2.27
C PHE A 89 5.76 -6.05 3.42
N ASN A 90 7.04 -6.26 3.75
CA ASN A 90 7.44 -7.17 4.83
C ASN A 90 7.51 -6.49 6.21
N THR A 91 7.61 -5.17 6.26
CA THR A 91 7.80 -4.44 7.53
C THR A 91 6.55 -3.75 8.04
N THR A 92 5.58 -3.44 7.19
CA THR A 92 4.40 -2.69 7.60
C THR A 92 3.63 -3.39 8.72
N LYS A 93 3.16 -2.61 9.68
CA LYS A 93 2.30 -3.05 10.79
C LYS A 93 0.82 -2.79 10.51
N SER A 94 0.48 -2.31 9.31
CA SER A 94 -0.91 -2.15 8.90
C SER A 94 -1.61 -3.48 8.73
N ASP A 95 -2.93 -3.48 8.97
CA ASP A 95 -3.78 -4.65 8.72
C ASP A 95 -4.22 -4.70 7.26
N TRP A 96 -4.41 -3.53 6.66
CA TRP A 96 -4.93 -3.35 5.31
C TRP A 96 -4.08 -2.38 4.52
N ILE A 97 -3.85 -2.71 3.25
CA ILE A 97 -3.20 -1.81 2.30
C ILE A 97 -4.25 -1.32 1.32
N PHE A 98 -4.32 0.00 1.16
CA PHE A 98 -5.19 0.67 0.19
C PHE A 98 -4.32 1.22 -0.92
N CYS A 99 -4.56 0.77 -2.15
CA CYS A 99 -3.82 1.20 -3.33
C CYS A 99 -4.66 2.18 -4.14
N TYR A 100 -4.10 3.32 -4.45
CA TYR A 100 -4.76 4.36 -5.23
C TYR A 100 -4.12 4.47 -6.61
N SER A 101 -4.98 4.54 -7.65
CA SER A 101 -4.54 4.81 -9.01
C SER A 101 -4.75 6.28 -9.33
N VAL A 102 -3.66 7.01 -9.60
CA VAL A 102 -3.74 8.40 -10.06
C VAL A 102 -4.32 8.50 -11.48
N TYR A 103 -4.29 7.42 -12.24
CA TYR A 103 -4.76 7.35 -13.63
C TYR A 103 -6.28 7.20 -13.71
N THR A 104 -6.84 6.29 -12.93
CA THR A 104 -8.28 5.99 -12.93
C THR A 104 -9.03 6.57 -11.73
N LYS A 105 -8.30 7.09 -10.74
CA LYS A 105 -8.82 7.57 -9.45
C LYS A 105 -9.57 6.49 -8.69
N SER A 106 -9.22 5.23 -8.93
CA SER A 106 -9.81 4.07 -8.27
C SER A 106 -8.99 3.68 -7.05
N ILE A 107 -9.68 3.09 -6.06
CA ILE A 107 -9.07 2.59 -4.83
C ILE A 107 -9.30 1.08 -4.76
N TYR A 108 -8.23 0.35 -4.48
CA TYR A 108 -8.23 -1.10 -4.25
C TYR A 108 -7.66 -1.38 -2.88
N TYR A 109 -8.05 -2.50 -2.28
CA TYR A 109 -7.53 -2.85 -0.96
C TYR A 109 -7.33 -4.36 -0.82
N TYR A 110 -6.43 -4.73 0.09
CA TYR A 110 -6.20 -6.12 0.44
C TYR A 110 -5.71 -6.25 1.89
N SER A 111 -5.97 -7.41 2.49
CA SER A 111 -5.40 -7.77 3.79
C SER A 111 -3.91 -8.06 3.63
N ILE A 112 -3.06 -7.42 4.44
CA ILE A 112 -1.61 -7.63 4.36
C ILE A 112 -1.23 -9.07 4.72
N ASN A 113 -1.87 -9.64 5.75
CA ASN A 113 -1.58 -10.99 6.19
C ASN A 113 -1.96 -12.04 5.14
N GLU A 114 -3.14 -11.91 4.53
CA GLU A 114 -3.56 -12.80 3.46
C GLU A 114 -2.64 -12.70 2.24
N MET A 115 -2.27 -11.48 1.88
CA MET A 115 -1.40 -11.24 0.72
C MET A 115 0.02 -11.78 0.96
N ARG A 116 0.56 -11.65 2.17
CA ARG A 116 1.86 -12.23 2.53
C ARG A 116 1.85 -13.75 2.34
N GLY A 117 0.83 -14.42 2.82
CA GLY A 117 0.67 -15.87 2.64
C GLY A 117 0.55 -16.26 1.16
N TYR A 118 -0.26 -15.52 0.41
CA TYR A 118 -0.44 -15.74 -1.03
C TYR A 118 0.89 -15.62 -1.78
N ILE A 119 1.65 -14.56 -1.54
CA ILE A 119 2.93 -14.32 -2.21
C ILE A 119 3.95 -15.40 -1.83
N ASP A 120 4.06 -15.74 -0.54
CA ASP A 120 4.98 -16.78 -0.08
C ASP A 120 4.72 -18.11 -0.78
N ASN A 121 3.46 -18.53 -0.86
CA ASN A 121 3.07 -19.78 -1.51
C ASN A 121 3.35 -19.74 -3.01
N ARG A 122 3.06 -18.63 -3.68
CA ARG A 122 3.27 -18.47 -5.11
C ARG A 122 4.74 -18.38 -5.50
N LEU A 123 5.57 -17.81 -4.64
CA LEU A 123 7.02 -17.80 -4.85
C LEU A 123 7.61 -19.22 -4.67
N LYS A 124 7.11 -19.99 -3.69
CA LYS A 124 7.54 -21.37 -3.44
C LYS A 124 7.19 -22.29 -4.59
N ASP A 125 5.97 -22.21 -5.13
CA ASP A 125 5.52 -23.03 -6.24
C ASP A 125 5.95 -22.47 -7.61
N ARG A 126 6.65 -21.32 -7.62
CA ARG A 126 7.16 -20.64 -8.81
C ARG A 126 6.10 -20.16 -9.79
N SER A 127 4.85 -20.00 -9.33
CA SER A 127 3.77 -19.44 -10.15
C SER A 127 3.90 -17.93 -10.36
N ILE A 128 4.62 -17.23 -9.46
CA ILE A 128 5.03 -15.86 -9.64
C ILE A 128 6.54 -15.74 -9.43
N LYS A 129 7.12 -14.67 -9.98
CA LYS A 129 8.57 -14.40 -9.88
C LYS A 129 8.80 -13.03 -9.27
N THR A 130 9.94 -12.88 -8.61
CA THR A 130 10.40 -11.56 -8.18
C THR A 130 10.91 -10.76 -9.36
N SER A 131 10.75 -9.44 -9.26
CA SER A 131 11.30 -8.48 -10.22
C SER A 131 12.22 -7.52 -9.50
N HIS A 132 13.23 -7.02 -10.24
CA HIS A 132 14.14 -5.99 -9.77
C HIS A 132 13.80 -4.67 -10.44
N LEU A 133 13.61 -3.61 -9.66
CA LEU A 133 13.45 -2.27 -10.18
C LEU A 133 14.82 -1.67 -10.54
N LYS A 134 14.83 -0.59 -11.32
CA LYS A 134 16.07 0.14 -11.64
C LYS A 134 16.79 0.64 -10.38
N SER A 135 16.04 0.93 -9.33
CA SER A 135 16.57 1.31 -8.01
C SER A 135 17.31 0.18 -7.30
N GLY A 136 17.13 -1.07 -7.73
CA GLY A 136 17.63 -2.27 -7.06
C GLY A 136 16.67 -2.89 -6.08
N ASP A 137 15.52 -2.28 -5.81
CA ASP A 137 14.49 -2.86 -4.96
C ASP A 137 13.91 -4.12 -5.61
N ILE A 138 13.63 -5.12 -4.78
CA ILE A 138 13.13 -6.43 -5.22
C ILE A 138 11.71 -6.64 -4.69
N GLY A 139 10.83 -7.09 -5.55
CA GLY A 139 9.46 -7.36 -5.17
C GLY A 139 8.69 -8.12 -6.23
N VAL A 140 7.37 -8.06 -6.13
CA VAL A 140 6.47 -8.72 -7.09
C VAL A 140 5.47 -7.71 -7.64
N TRP A 141 5.14 -7.86 -8.91
CA TRP A 141 4.08 -7.12 -9.59
C TRP A 141 2.82 -7.96 -9.62
N LEU A 142 1.69 -7.40 -9.18
CA LEU A 142 0.39 -8.06 -9.23
C LEU A 142 -0.65 -7.16 -9.89
N PRO A 143 -1.53 -7.72 -10.73
CA PRO A 143 -2.62 -6.94 -11.35
C PRO A 143 -3.73 -6.70 -10.32
N VAL A 144 -4.16 -5.44 -10.17
CA VAL A 144 -5.20 -5.10 -9.20
C VAL A 144 -6.57 -5.63 -9.57
N ASP A 145 -6.87 -5.74 -10.86
CA ASP A 145 -8.20 -6.17 -11.33
C ASP A 145 -8.37 -7.69 -11.38
N LYS A 146 -7.28 -8.45 -11.39
CA LYS A 146 -7.32 -9.90 -11.60
C LYS A 146 -6.88 -10.71 -10.40
N ASN A 147 -6.26 -10.08 -9.41
CA ASN A 147 -5.81 -10.81 -8.23
C ASN A 147 -6.99 -11.13 -7.32
N PRO A 148 -7.14 -12.41 -6.88
CA PRO A 148 -8.31 -12.81 -6.08
C PRO A 148 -8.39 -12.18 -4.69
N LEU A 149 -7.29 -11.66 -4.15
CA LEU A 149 -7.24 -11.04 -2.82
C LEU A 149 -7.39 -9.53 -2.87
N ILE A 150 -7.31 -8.91 -4.06
CA ILE A 150 -7.43 -7.46 -4.22
C ILE A 150 -8.84 -7.11 -4.65
N GLU A 151 -9.51 -6.29 -3.85
CA GLU A 151 -10.87 -5.84 -4.13
C GLU A 151 -10.89 -4.35 -4.45
N LYS A 152 -11.79 -3.96 -5.34
CA LYS A 152 -12.02 -2.56 -5.66
C LYS A 152 -12.94 -1.97 -4.60
N PHE A 153 -12.51 -0.88 -3.99
CA PHE A 153 -13.25 -0.18 -2.94
C PHE A 153 -14.07 0.98 -3.51
N ALA A 154 -13.45 1.77 -4.39
CA ALA A 154 -14.09 2.94 -4.99
C ALA A 154 -13.48 3.28 -6.35
#